data_d08cf08e0e0fbf5bb6cb6a09bc69e68e
#
_entry.id   d08cf08e0e0fbf5bb6cb6a09bc69e68e
#
_cell.length_a   1.000
_cell.length_b   1.000
_cell.length_c   1.000
_cell.angle_alpha   90.00
_cell.angle_beta   90.00
_cell.angle_gamma   90.00
#
_symmetry.space_group_name_H-M   'P 1'
#
loop_
_entity.id
_entity.type
_entity.pdbx_description
1 polymer ?
#
loop_
_entity_poly.entity_id
_entity_poly.type
_entity_poly.pdbx_seq_one_letter_code
_entity_poly.pdbx_strand_id
1 'polypeptide(L)'
;LVELPVDNIAAIVTSEGAANSHMVIVARALGIPTVVGVTELPITTLDDIEMIVDAYQGRVFVNPPRRLRQRYKEVQKEEEQIAKDLKQYETKDAITPDGVSIPLFVNTGLMIDVVRGVQRGAKGVGLYRSEIPFMLRERFPGEEEQRAIYRQQLSHFANKPVIMRTLDIGADKDLPYFSIEEENSALGWRGLRFTLD
;
A
#
# COMPACT_ATOMS: atom_id res chain seq x y z
N LEU A 1 -11.78 -7.28 3.28
CA LEU A 1 -10.77 -6.79 4.24
C LEU A 1 -11.30 -5.71 5.18
N VAL A 2 -12.19 -4.83 4.70
CA VAL A 2 -12.73 -3.72 5.51
C VAL A 2 -13.60 -4.21 6.69
N GLU A 3 -14.16 -5.41 6.60
CA GLU A 3 -15.02 -6.01 7.62
C GLU A 3 -14.29 -7.01 8.54
N LEU A 4 -13.02 -7.32 8.24
CA LEU A 4 -12.22 -8.24 9.04
C LEU A 4 -11.48 -7.50 10.16
N PRO A 5 -11.32 -8.10 11.35
CA PRO A 5 -10.53 -7.55 12.44
C PRO A 5 -9.04 -7.55 12.03
N VAL A 6 -8.60 -6.47 11.42
CA VAL A 6 -7.26 -6.31 10.82
C VAL A 6 -6.13 -6.63 11.82
N ASP A 7 -6.35 -6.33 13.10
CA ASP A 7 -5.37 -6.59 14.16
C ASP A 7 -5.10 -8.08 14.39
N ASN A 8 -6.00 -8.96 13.92
CA ASN A 8 -5.86 -10.41 14.04
C ASN A 8 -5.32 -11.09 12.78
N ILE A 9 -5.05 -10.32 11.72
CA ILE A 9 -4.53 -10.84 10.45
C ILE A 9 -3.01 -10.78 10.46
N ALA A 10 -2.36 -11.93 10.59
CA ALA A 10 -0.90 -12.03 10.55
C ALA A 10 -0.35 -11.97 9.11
N ALA A 11 -1.05 -12.53 8.14
CA ALA A 11 -0.67 -12.54 6.73
C ALA A 11 -1.88 -12.86 5.83
N ILE A 12 -1.74 -12.60 4.53
CA ILE A 12 -2.72 -12.97 3.50
C ILE A 12 -2.04 -13.82 2.44
N VAL A 13 -2.67 -14.95 2.09
CA VAL A 13 -2.22 -15.83 1.02
C VAL A 13 -3.40 -16.11 0.09
N THR A 14 -3.21 -15.99 -1.22
CA THR A 14 -4.24 -16.29 -2.21
C THR A 14 -3.72 -17.20 -3.30
N SER A 15 -4.59 -18.10 -3.80
CA SER A 15 -4.29 -18.96 -4.94
C SER A 15 -4.31 -18.20 -6.27
N GLU A 16 -5.11 -17.15 -6.33
CA GLU A 16 -5.28 -16.31 -7.52
C GLU A 16 -5.04 -14.84 -7.18
N GLY A 17 -4.87 -14.02 -8.21
CA GLY A 17 -4.76 -12.56 -8.07
C GLY A 17 -3.41 -12.04 -8.54
N ALA A 18 -3.42 -10.76 -8.88
CA ALA A 18 -2.25 -10.01 -9.29
C ALA A 18 -1.75 -9.10 -8.17
N ALA A 19 -0.47 -8.75 -8.22
CA ALA A 19 0.17 -7.87 -7.24
C ALA A 19 -0.44 -6.44 -7.17
N ASN A 20 -1.22 -6.06 -8.17
CA ASN A 20 -1.95 -4.80 -8.28
C ASN A 20 -3.44 -4.91 -7.93
N SER A 21 -3.91 -6.07 -7.45
CA SER A 21 -5.31 -6.23 -7.05
C SER A 21 -5.67 -5.34 -5.85
N HIS A 22 -6.95 -4.97 -5.73
CA HIS A 22 -7.52 -4.18 -4.63
C HIS A 22 -7.08 -4.69 -3.25
N MET A 23 -7.17 -5.99 -3.06
CA MET A 23 -6.82 -6.62 -1.78
C MET A 23 -5.35 -6.41 -1.44
N VAL A 24 -4.44 -6.57 -2.42
CA VAL A 24 -2.99 -6.41 -2.22
C VAL A 24 -2.64 -4.95 -1.91
N ILE A 25 -3.29 -3.99 -2.59
CA ILE A 25 -3.08 -2.56 -2.32
C ILE A 25 -3.46 -2.23 -0.87
N VAL A 26 -4.62 -2.69 -0.42
CA VAL A 26 -5.10 -2.48 0.95
C VAL A 26 -4.23 -3.21 1.97
N ALA A 27 -3.90 -4.47 1.73
CA ALA A 27 -3.05 -5.26 2.62
C ALA A 27 -1.65 -4.61 2.81
N ARG A 28 -1.06 -4.14 1.72
CA ARG A 28 0.23 -3.41 1.75
C ARG A 28 0.12 -2.12 2.56
N ALA A 29 -0.94 -1.36 2.37
CA ALA A 29 -1.18 -0.13 3.14
C ALA A 29 -1.37 -0.43 4.63
N LEU A 30 -2.00 -1.55 4.97
CA LEU A 30 -2.14 -2.04 6.34
C LEU A 30 -0.85 -2.67 6.89
N GLY A 31 0.18 -2.86 6.06
CA GLY A 31 1.43 -3.52 6.45
C GLY A 31 1.29 -5.02 6.70
N ILE A 32 0.27 -5.65 6.11
CA ILE A 32 0.03 -7.08 6.23
C ILE A 32 0.85 -7.82 5.16
N PRO A 33 1.75 -8.74 5.55
CA PRO A 33 2.48 -9.58 4.62
C PRO A 33 1.52 -10.33 3.69
N THR A 34 1.76 -10.25 2.37
CA THR A 34 0.82 -10.83 1.38
C THR A 34 1.59 -11.58 0.31
N VAL A 35 1.16 -12.80 0.02
CA VAL A 35 1.64 -13.64 -1.08
C VAL A 35 0.46 -14.03 -1.95
N VAL A 36 0.55 -13.77 -3.26
CA VAL A 36 -0.50 -14.06 -4.25
C VAL A 36 -0.05 -15.09 -5.27
N GLY A 37 -1.01 -15.78 -5.89
CA GLY A 37 -0.72 -16.76 -6.96
C GLY A 37 -0.11 -18.06 -6.46
N VAL A 38 -0.42 -18.51 -5.26
CA VAL A 38 0.05 -19.79 -4.70
C VAL A 38 -0.87 -20.92 -5.21
N THR A 39 -0.53 -21.48 -6.37
CA THR A 39 -1.39 -22.42 -7.11
C THR A 39 -1.59 -23.78 -6.44
N GLU A 40 -0.68 -24.21 -5.57
CA GLU A 40 -0.70 -25.55 -4.95
C GLU A 40 -1.16 -25.53 -3.49
N LEU A 41 -1.85 -24.49 -3.05
CA LEU A 41 -2.29 -24.38 -1.67
C LEU A 41 -3.63 -25.13 -1.48
N PRO A 42 -3.68 -26.23 -0.71
CA PRO A 42 -4.93 -26.96 -0.46
C PRO A 42 -5.78 -26.24 0.59
N ILE A 43 -6.38 -25.11 0.23
CA ILE A 43 -7.07 -24.16 1.12
C ILE A 43 -8.07 -24.85 2.06
N THR A 44 -8.75 -25.90 1.59
CA THR A 44 -9.78 -26.62 2.35
C THR A 44 -9.24 -27.46 3.51
N THR A 45 -7.93 -27.67 3.59
CA THR A 45 -7.28 -28.55 4.59
C THR A 45 -6.29 -27.81 5.48
N LEU A 46 -6.30 -26.49 5.45
CA LEU A 46 -5.32 -25.65 6.18
C LEU A 46 -5.84 -25.05 7.47
N ASP A 47 -7.07 -25.37 7.86
CA ASP A 47 -7.62 -24.92 9.14
C ASP A 47 -6.73 -25.38 10.30
N ASP A 48 -6.39 -24.46 11.20
CA ASP A 48 -5.52 -24.68 12.37
C ASP A 48 -4.10 -25.16 12.07
N ILE A 49 -3.65 -25.09 10.82
CA ILE A 49 -2.27 -25.43 10.45
C ILE A 49 -1.35 -24.22 10.57
N GLU A 50 -0.25 -24.40 11.31
CA GLU A 50 0.79 -23.38 11.42
C GLU A 50 1.46 -23.13 10.05
N MET A 51 1.57 -21.86 9.68
CA MET A 51 2.22 -21.45 8.44
C MET A 51 3.24 -20.33 8.68
N ILE A 52 4.25 -20.27 7.81
CA ILE A 52 5.13 -19.11 7.67
C ILE A 52 4.87 -18.49 6.32
N VAL A 53 4.59 -17.18 6.30
CA VAL A 53 4.38 -16.40 5.09
C VAL A 53 5.51 -15.39 4.96
N ASP A 54 6.39 -15.61 4.00
CA ASP A 54 7.50 -14.73 3.66
C ASP A 54 7.12 -13.90 2.41
N ALA A 55 6.59 -12.72 2.64
CA ALA A 55 6.15 -11.81 1.58
C ALA A 55 7.34 -11.16 0.84
N TYR A 56 8.54 -11.14 1.42
CA TYR A 56 9.73 -10.63 0.74
C TYR A 56 10.21 -11.58 -0.36
N GLN A 57 10.18 -12.88 -0.08
CA GLN A 57 10.60 -13.90 -1.02
C GLN A 57 9.43 -14.55 -1.79
N GLY A 58 8.18 -14.17 -1.48
CA GLY A 58 6.98 -14.76 -2.08
C GLY A 58 6.83 -16.24 -1.75
N ARG A 59 7.14 -16.66 -0.52
CA ARG A 59 7.13 -18.07 -0.10
C ARG A 59 6.14 -18.31 1.03
N VAL A 60 5.48 -19.45 0.95
CA VAL A 60 4.59 -19.96 1.98
C VAL A 60 5.06 -21.34 2.42
N PHE A 61 5.24 -21.54 3.70
CA PHE A 61 5.62 -22.82 4.28
C PHE A 61 4.48 -23.33 5.15
N VAL A 62 3.91 -24.46 4.78
CA VAL A 62 2.84 -25.14 5.51
C VAL A 62 3.46 -26.13 6.47
N ASN A 63 3.02 -26.16 7.72
CA ASN A 63 3.56 -27.01 8.78
C ASN A 63 5.11 -27.03 8.84
N PRO A 64 5.74 -25.85 9.01
CA PRO A 64 7.18 -25.73 8.88
C PRO A 64 7.93 -26.53 9.96
N PRO A 65 9.08 -27.16 9.64
CA PRO A 65 9.88 -27.88 10.62
C PRO A 65 10.44 -26.92 11.68
N ARG A 66 10.71 -27.45 12.89
CA ARG A 66 11.15 -26.66 14.06
C ARG A 66 12.33 -25.73 13.75
N ARG A 67 13.31 -26.19 12.96
CA ARG A 67 14.48 -25.39 12.58
C ARG A 67 14.09 -24.15 11.77
N LEU A 68 13.16 -24.31 10.85
CA LEU A 68 12.69 -23.20 10.00
C LEU A 68 11.89 -22.18 10.82
N ARG A 69 11.01 -22.66 11.71
CA ARG A 69 10.27 -21.80 12.65
C ARG A 69 11.20 -20.96 13.51
N GLN A 70 12.27 -21.57 14.04
CA GLN A 70 13.23 -20.87 14.87
C GLN A 70 13.92 -19.75 14.08
N ARG A 71 14.36 -20.04 12.86
CA ARG A 71 14.99 -19.05 11.99
C ARG A 71 14.09 -17.85 11.71
N TYR A 72 12.82 -18.08 11.35
CA TYR A 72 11.90 -16.97 11.08
C TYR A 72 11.50 -16.19 12.34
N LYS A 73 11.46 -16.82 13.50
CA LYS A 73 11.33 -16.11 14.78
C LYS A 73 12.51 -15.18 15.08
N GLU A 74 13.71 -15.57 14.70
CA GLU A 74 14.90 -14.72 14.81
C GLU A 74 14.79 -13.52 13.87
N VAL A 75 14.41 -13.74 12.60
CA VAL A 75 14.15 -12.66 11.62
C VAL A 75 13.10 -11.69 12.14
N GLN A 76 11.97 -12.18 12.66
CA GLN A 76 10.94 -11.31 13.23
C GLN A 76 11.46 -10.44 14.38
N LYS A 77 12.26 -11.01 15.27
CA LYS A 77 12.88 -10.25 16.37
C LYS A 77 13.83 -9.17 15.88
N GLU A 78 14.61 -9.48 14.85
CA GLU A 78 15.50 -8.50 14.22
C GLU A 78 14.72 -7.37 13.59
N GLU A 79 13.63 -7.66 12.85
CA GLU A 79 12.74 -6.65 12.27
C GLU A 79 12.06 -5.79 13.34
N GLU A 80 11.57 -6.41 14.42
CA GLU A 80 10.99 -5.68 15.55
C GLU A 80 12.00 -4.75 16.23
N GLN A 81 13.25 -5.21 16.36
CA GLN A 81 14.31 -4.38 16.92
C GLN A 81 14.63 -3.20 16.02
N ILE A 82 14.78 -3.43 14.71
CA ILE A 82 14.97 -2.36 13.72
C ILE A 82 13.82 -1.35 13.77
N ALA A 83 12.58 -1.84 13.83
CA ALA A 83 11.40 -0.97 13.93
C ALA A 83 11.41 -0.11 15.21
N LYS A 84 11.83 -0.68 16.36
CA LYS A 84 12.00 0.06 17.62
C LYS A 84 13.10 1.11 17.51
N ASP A 85 14.23 0.76 16.92
CA ASP A 85 15.36 1.67 16.76
C ASP A 85 15.01 2.83 15.81
N LEU A 86 14.19 2.57 14.81
CA LEU A 86 13.71 3.61 13.88
C LEU A 86 12.72 4.58 14.52
N LYS A 87 11.95 4.16 15.53
CA LYS A 87 11.00 5.07 16.21
C LYS A 87 11.64 6.32 16.79
N GLN A 88 12.88 6.25 17.25
CA GLN A 88 13.60 7.42 17.75
C GLN A 88 13.79 8.54 16.71
N TYR A 89 13.65 8.21 15.42
CA TYR A 89 13.81 9.17 14.33
C TYR A 89 12.50 9.83 13.90
N GLU A 90 11.34 9.34 14.34
CA GLU A 90 10.02 9.87 13.93
C GLU A 90 9.84 11.35 14.30
N THR A 91 10.48 11.81 15.38
CA THR A 91 10.39 13.19 15.86
C THR A 91 11.60 14.05 15.48
N LYS A 92 12.62 13.47 14.85
CA LYS A 92 13.84 14.20 14.49
C LYS A 92 13.67 14.86 13.12
N ASP A 93 14.13 16.09 13.00
CA ASP A 93 14.26 16.74 11.71
C ASP A 93 15.39 16.08 10.90
N ALA A 94 15.15 15.89 9.60
CA ALA A 94 16.17 15.40 8.69
C ALA A 94 17.11 16.56 8.32
N ILE A 95 18.29 16.56 8.93
CA ILE A 95 19.31 17.59 8.72
C ILE A 95 20.59 16.91 8.25
N THR A 96 21.17 17.44 7.16
CA THR A 96 22.44 16.96 6.64
C THR A 96 23.61 17.38 7.56
N PRO A 97 24.79 16.74 7.47
CA PRO A 97 25.96 17.11 8.29
C PRO A 97 26.40 18.56 8.15
N ASP A 98 26.14 19.21 7.02
CA ASP A 98 26.39 20.62 6.75
C ASP A 98 25.26 21.57 7.22
N GLY A 99 24.25 21.02 7.91
CA GLY A 99 23.18 21.80 8.55
C GLY A 99 21.99 22.13 7.67
N VAL A 100 21.88 21.55 6.48
CA VAL A 100 20.74 21.77 5.58
C VAL A 100 19.55 20.90 6.01
N SER A 101 18.40 21.50 6.25
CA SER A 101 17.15 20.78 6.56
C SER A 101 16.50 20.26 5.30
N ILE A 102 16.24 18.96 5.25
CA ILE A 102 15.58 18.27 4.14
C ILE A 102 14.16 17.91 4.57
N PRO A 103 13.12 18.56 4.02
CA PRO A 103 11.75 18.23 4.37
C PRO A 103 11.36 16.85 3.79
N LEU A 104 10.92 15.94 4.65
CA LEU A 104 10.46 14.62 4.26
C LEU A 104 8.96 14.64 4.00
N PHE A 105 8.56 14.30 2.77
CA PHE A 105 7.18 14.20 2.35
C PHE A 105 6.77 12.74 2.15
N VAL A 106 5.50 12.44 2.36
CA VAL A 106 4.95 11.11 2.10
C VAL A 106 4.32 11.03 0.72
N ASN A 107 4.34 9.82 0.15
CA ASN A 107 3.48 9.46 -0.96
C ASN A 107 2.23 8.78 -0.40
N THR A 108 1.06 9.25 -0.78
CA THR A 108 -0.22 8.73 -0.28
C THR A 108 -1.14 8.34 -1.42
N GLY A 109 -2.02 7.40 -1.17
CA GLY A 109 -3.11 7.00 -2.07
C GLY A 109 -4.32 6.57 -1.26
N LEU A 110 -4.09 6.09 -0.04
CA LEU A 110 -5.12 5.68 0.91
C LEU A 110 -5.07 6.53 2.18
N MET A 111 -6.18 6.59 2.90
CA MET A 111 -6.25 7.30 4.19
C MET A 111 -5.29 6.75 5.23
N ILE A 112 -5.03 5.45 5.21
CA ILE A 112 -4.07 4.84 6.14
C ILE A 112 -2.65 5.38 5.94
N ASP A 113 -2.24 5.66 4.69
CA ASP A 113 -0.94 6.25 4.39
C ASP A 113 -0.84 7.65 4.99
N VAL A 114 -1.94 8.42 4.92
CA VAL A 114 -2.03 9.77 5.49
C VAL A 114 -1.85 9.73 7.00
N VAL A 115 -2.62 8.90 7.69
CA VAL A 115 -2.58 8.78 9.15
C VAL A 115 -1.17 8.38 9.61
N ARG A 116 -0.57 7.38 8.96
CA ARG A 116 0.81 6.96 9.25
C ARG A 116 1.83 8.04 8.97
N GLY A 117 1.66 8.76 7.86
CA GLY A 117 2.54 9.87 7.49
C GLY A 117 2.53 10.99 8.54
N VAL A 118 1.34 11.38 8.99
CA VAL A 118 1.19 12.39 10.06
C VAL A 118 1.83 11.91 11.36
N GLN A 119 1.55 10.67 11.79
CA GLN A 119 2.12 10.07 13.00
C GLN A 119 3.65 10.00 12.98
N ARG A 120 4.24 9.78 11.80
CA ARG A 120 5.70 9.71 11.60
C ARG A 120 6.35 11.07 11.31
N GLY A 121 5.63 12.17 11.52
CA GLY A 121 6.18 13.51 11.45
C GLY A 121 6.41 14.04 10.02
N ALA A 122 5.73 13.51 9.01
CA ALA A 122 5.82 14.00 7.64
C ALA A 122 5.55 15.50 7.56
N LYS A 123 6.37 16.21 6.79
CA LYS A 123 6.26 17.66 6.59
C LYS A 123 5.20 18.04 5.54
N GLY A 124 4.60 17.04 4.86
CA GLY A 124 3.56 17.22 3.86
C GLY A 124 3.39 15.99 2.98
N VAL A 125 2.67 16.15 1.88
CA VAL A 125 2.47 15.12 0.85
C VAL A 125 3.24 15.53 -0.40
N GLY A 126 4.22 14.71 -0.78
CA GLY A 126 5.01 14.91 -2.00
C GLY A 126 4.30 14.39 -3.25
N LEU A 127 3.45 13.38 -3.09
CA LEU A 127 2.59 12.87 -4.14
C LEU A 127 1.33 12.24 -3.56
N TYR A 128 0.17 12.82 -3.84
CA TYR A 128 -1.11 12.15 -3.68
C TYR A 128 -1.49 11.46 -5.00
N ARG A 129 -1.61 10.13 -4.93
CA ARG A 129 -1.97 9.28 -6.08
C ARG A 129 -3.49 9.22 -6.20
N SER A 130 -4.04 10.13 -7.00
CA SER A 130 -5.49 10.29 -7.16
C SER A 130 -6.17 9.08 -7.83
N GLU A 131 -5.42 8.25 -8.55
CA GLU A 131 -5.94 7.04 -9.19
C GLU A 131 -6.35 5.94 -8.20
N ILE A 132 -5.73 5.86 -7.04
CA ILE A 132 -6.00 4.79 -6.06
C ILE A 132 -7.48 4.75 -5.62
N PRO A 133 -8.12 5.86 -5.23
CA PRO A 133 -9.55 5.86 -4.94
C PRO A 133 -10.44 5.40 -6.10
N PHE A 134 -10.02 5.58 -7.35
CA PHE A 134 -10.76 5.09 -8.53
C PHE A 134 -10.59 3.60 -8.70
N MET A 135 -9.37 3.09 -8.56
CA MET A 135 -9.08 1.65 -8.64
C MET A 135 -9.81 0.83 -7.55
N LEU A 136 -10.16 1.46 -6.43
CA LEU A 136 -10.85 0.83 -5.31
C LEU A 136 -12.38 0.83 -5.43
N ARG A 137 -12.92 1.27 -6.55
CA ARG A 137 -14.37 1.35 -6.81
C ARG A 137 -14.78 0.47 -7.97
N GLU A 138 -16.08 0.29 -8.11
CA GLU A 138 -16.71 -0.44 -9.22
C GLU A 138 -17.24 0.51 -10.30
N ARG A 139 -17.09 1.82 -10.10
CA ARG A 139 -17.51 2.89 -11.02
C ARG A 139 -16.65 4.15 -10.83
N PHE A 140 -16.69 5.03 -11.79
CA PHE A 140 -16.11 6.37 -11.65
C PHE A 140 -16.78 7.11 -10.48
N PRO A 141 -16.00 7.68 -9.54
CA PRO A 141 -16.55 8.56 -8.53
C PRO A 141 -17.05 9.87 -9.16
N GLY A 142 -18.25 10.28 -8.77
CA GLY A 142 -18.79 11.58 -9.17
C GLY A 142 -18.00 12.75 -8.56
N GLU A 143 -18.26 13.97 -9.04
CA GLU A 143 -17.53 15.19 -8.61
C GLU A 143 -17.60 15.39 -7.09
N GLU A 144 -18.78 15.25 -6.47
CA GLU A 144 -18.93 15.42 -5.03
C GLU A 144 -18.20 14.34 -4.22
N GLU A 145 -18.14 13.12 -4.74
CA GLU A 145 -17.36 12.05 -4.11
C GLU A 145 -15.87 12.35 -4.18
N GLN A 146 -15.37 12.78 -5.33
CA GLN A 146 -13.97 13.19 -5.50
C GLN A 146 -13.64 14.36 -4.59
N ARG A 147 -14.52 15.37 -4.54
CA ARG A 147 -14.38 16.53 -3.67
C ARG A 147 -14.27 16.11 -2.19
N ALA A 148 -15.12 15.19 -1.75
CA ALA A 148 -15.09 14.68 -0.38
C ALA A 148 -13.78 13.94 -0.07
N ILE A 149 -13.31 13.08 -1.00
CA ILE A 149 -12.04 12.36 -0.89
C ILE A 149 -10.88 13.34 -0.77
N TYR A 150 -10.79 14.31 -1.67
CA TYR A 150 -9.69 15.27 -1.68
C TYR A 150 -9.71 16.17 -0.44
N ARG A 151 -10.89 16.64 -0.02
CA ARG A 151 -11.04 17.42 1.20
C ARG A 151 -10.57 16.64 2.43
N GLN A 152 -10.92 15.37 2.52
CA GLN A 152 -10.50 14.50 3.62
C GLN A 152 -8.97 14.36 3.65
N GLN A 153 -8.33 14.16 2.50
CA GLN A 153 -6.87 14.08 2.40
C GLN A 153 -6.21 15.40 2.83
N LEU A 154 -6.68 16.51 2.31
CA LEU A 154 -6.12 17.83 2.58
C LEU A 154 -6.25 18.24 4.06
N SER A 155 -7.36 17.89 4.70
CA SER A 155 -7.62 18.27 6.09
C SER A 155 -6.59 17.73 7.10
N HIS A 156 -6.02 16.55 6.82
CA HIS A 156 -4.99 15.94 7.69
C HIS A 156 -3.62 16.63 7.57
N PHE A 157 -3.39 17.35 6.49
CA PHE A 157 -2.18 18.12 6.25
C PHE A 157 -2.45 19.63 6.22
N ALA A 158 -3.42 20.10 7.02
CA ALA A 158 -3.71 21.52 7.14
C ALA A 158 -2.42 22.31 7.45
N ASN A 159 -2.17 23.38 6.70
CA ASN A 159 -0.97 24.22 6.77
C ASN A 159 0.35 23.54 6.36
N LYS A 160 0.29 22.38 5.71
CA LYS A 160 1.46 21.70 5.12
C LYS A 160 1.28 21.57 3.60
N PRO A 161 2.37 21.56 2.83
CA PRO A 161 2.26 21.39 1.38
C PRO A 161 1.72 20.00 1.01
N VAL A 162 0.79 19.99 0.07
CA VAL A 162 0.22 18.76 -0.52
C VAL A 162 0.27 18.88 -2.04
N ILE A 163 1.01 17.99 -2.68
CA ILE A 163 1.06 17.89 -4.13
C ILE A 163 0.13 16.78 -4.55
N MET A 164 -0.91 17.13 -5.30
CA MET A 164 -1.89 16.19 -5.85
C MET A 164 -1.63 16.00 -7.33
N ARG A 165 -1.51 14.75 -7.76
CA ARG A 165 -1.49 14.41 -9.17
C ARG A 165 -2.92 14.37 -9.70
N THR A 166 -3.16 14.95 -10.86
CA THR A 166 -4.39 14.73 -11.62
C THR A 166 -4.51 13.25 -11.98
N LEU A 167 -5.70 12.80 -12.38
CA LEU A 167 -5.98 11.41 -12.64
C LEU A 167 -4.97 10.81 -13.66
N ASP A 168 -4.28 9.75 -13.25
CA ASP A 168 -3.28 9.04 -14.06
C ASP A 168 -3.70 7.57 -14.18
N ILE A 169 -4.65 7.33 -15.08
CA ILE A 169 -5.19 6.02 -15.45
C ILE A 169 -4.69 5.65 -16.85
N GLY A 170 -4.62 4.36 -17.12
CA GLY A 170 -4.11 3.78 -18.36
C GLY A 170 -2.78 3.06 -18.17
N ALA A 171 -2.31 2.38 -19.19
CA ALA A 171 -1.12 1.56 -19.18
C ALA A 171 -1.20 0.38 -18.20
N ASP A 172 -0.48 0.48 -17.09
CA ASP A 172 -0.40 -0.49 -16.00
C ASP A 172 -1.46 -0.32 -14.92
N LYS A 173 -2.37 0.66 -15.10
CA LYS A 173 -3.40 1.06 -14.12
C LYS A 173 -4.80 0.95 -14.70
N ASP A 174 -5.20 -0.28 -14.98
CA ASP A 174 -6.56 -0.56 -15.43
C ASP A 174 -7.57 -0.39 -14.30
N LEU A 175 -8.75 0.12 -14.67
CA LEU A 175 -9.89 0.15 -13.77
C LEU A 175 -10.73 -1.11 -13.98
N PRO A 176 -11.28 -1.71 -12.92
CA PRO A 176 -12.09 -2.93 -13.03
C PRO A 176 -13.33 -2.77 -13.94
N TYR A 177 -13.77 -1.54 -14.14
CA TYR A 177 -14.99 -1.17 -14.85
C TYR A 177 -14.71 -0.34 -16.13
N PHE A 178 -13.43 -0.10 -16.46
CA PHE A 178 -13.06 0.69 -17.63
C PHE A 178 -11.69 0.24 -18.13
N SER A 179 -11.65 -0.32 -19.31
CA SER A 179 -10.41 -0.77 -19.98
C SER A 179 -10.10 0.14 -21.17
N ILE A 180 -8.84 0.50 -21.31
CA ILE A 180 -8.32 1.25 -22.44
C ILE A 180 -7.45 0.30 -23.24
N GLU A 181 -7.94 -0.11 -24.42
CA GLU A 181 -7.16 -0.92 -25.34
C GLU A 181 -6.29 -0.04 -26.22
N GLU A 182 -4.98 -0.12 -26.08
CA GLU A 182 -4.01 0.61 -26.87
C GLU A 182 -2.78 -0.24 -27.20
N GLU A 183 -2.23 -0.05 -28.41
CA GLU A 183 -1.02 -0.74 -28.84
C GLU A 183 0.21 -0.37 -27.99
N ASN A 184 0.28 0.88 -27.54
CA ASN A 184 1.34 1.36 -26.67
C ASN A 184 0.74 2.15 -25.49
N SER A 185 0.47 1.45 -24.42
CA SER A 185 -0.13 2.00 -23.22
C SER A 185 0.68 3.13 -22.55
N ALA A 186 1.98 3.21 -22.79
CA ALA A 186 2.83 4.26 -22.23
C ALA A 186 2.71 5.59 -22.97
N LEU A 187 2.39 5.56 -24.27
CA LEU A 187 2.29 6.74 -25.14
C LEU A 187 0.86 7.12 -25.52
N GLY A 188 -0.11 6.26 -25.20
CA GLY A 188 -1.48 6.37 -25.63
C GLY A 188 -2.36 7.36 -24.85
N TRP A 189 -3.63 7.05 -24.78
CA TRP A 189 -4.67 7.87 -24.12
C TRP A 189 -4.59 7.72 -22.60
N ARG A 190 -3.81 8.60 -21.97
CA ARG A 190 -3.40 8.49 -20.58
C ARG A 190 -3.24 9.86 -19.92
N GLY A 191 -3.47 9.93 -18.62
CA GLY A 191 -3.21 11.11 -17.80
C GLY A 191 -3.96 12.34 -18.30
N LEU A 192 -3.25 13.41 -18.64
CA LEU A 192 -3.87 14.66 -19.10
C LEU A 192 -4.74 14.50 -20.36
N ARG A 193 -4.31 13.66 -21.31
CA ARG A 193 -5.10 13.37 -22.53
C ARG A 193 -6.44 12.74 -22.19
N PHE A 194 -6.44 11.80 -21.23
CA PHE A 194 -7.66 11.16 -20.74
C PHE A 194 -8.56 12.11 -19.94
N THR A 195 -7.98 13.08 -19.26
CA THR A 195 -8.73 13.97 -18.35
C THR A 195 -9.40 15.13 -19.11
N LEU A 196 -8.91 15.48 -20.32
CA LEU A 196 -9.42 16.59 -21.12
C LEU A 196 -10.52 16.19 -22.10
N ASP A 197 -10.67 14.91 -22.42
CA ASP A 197 -11.73 14.35 -23.25
C ASP A 197 -12.95 13.97 -22.41
#